data_11a64723a9bc0aab006c614506a4921e
#
_entry.id   11a64723a9bc0aab006c614506a4921e
#
_cell.length_a   1.000
_cell.length_b   1.000
_cell.length_c   1.000
_cell.angle_alpha   90.00
_cell.angle_beta   90.00
_cell.angle_gamma   90.00
#
_symmetry.space_group_name_H-M   'P 1'
#
loop_
_entity.id
_entity.type
_entity.pdbx_description
1 polymer ?
#
loop_
_entity_poly.entity_id
_entity_poly.type
_entity_poly.pdbx_seq_one_letter_code
_entity_poly.pdbx_strand_id
1 'polypeptide(L)'
;MNSLELLTEAVTGDITVGFELECIVPKDENDPSEMDGSIIGAISDAGYGVTDDSSIEPDFEDEEFGVEIDIGTVAGKFGEQRRITASPSDFAAVSKFIAFLFTNGAYVNESCGFHAHFGLGDLRSADSMRNLWFACYFVKEGLFNRYSHYTSGRGHT
;
A
#
# COMPACT_ATOMS: atom_id res chain seq x y z
N MET A 1 -26.72 -19.35 9.73
CA MET A 1 -25.57 -18.68 9.12
C MET A 1 -25.30 -17.42 9.95
N ASN A 2 -24.11 -17.30 10.54
CA ASN A 2 -23.78 -16.10 11.31
C ASN A 2 -23.25 -15.01 10.36
N SER A 3 -23.20 -13.78 10.83
CA SER A 3 -22.78 -12.63 9.99
C SER A 3 -21.35 -12.76 9.46
N LEU A 4 -20.50 -13.54 10.14
CA LEU A 4 -19.12 -13.81 9.75
C LEU A 4 -19.05 -14.82 8.60
N GLU A 5 -19.90 -15.85 8.62
CA GLU A 5 -20.02 -16.83 7.52
C GLU A 5 -20.53 -16.17 6.24
N LEU A 6 -21.52 -15.26 6.36
CA LEU A 6 -22.02 -14.47 5.22
C LEU A 6 -20.93 -13.56 4.62
N LEU A 7 -20.09 -12.96 5.45
CA LEU A 7 -18.95 -12.14 4.98
C LEU A 7 -17.87 -13.02 4.32
N THR A 8 -17.64 -14.22 4.85
CA THR A 8 -16.64 -15.13 4.29
C THR A 8 -17.08 -15.70 2.94
N GLU A 9 -18.39 -16.05 2.78
CA GLU A 9 -18.93 -16.47 1.49
C GLU A 9 -18.98 -15.33 0.45
N ALA A 10 -19.22 -14.09 0.87
CA ALA A 10 -19.23 -12.93 -0.03
C ALA A 10 -17.83 -12.56 -0.54
N VAL A 11 -16.76 -12.98 0.13
CA VAL A 11 -15.36 -12.65 -0.19
C VAL A 11 -14.66 -13.76 -0.99
N THR A 12 -15.33 -14.86 -1.32
CA THR A 12 -14.73 -15.96 -2.10
C THR A 12 -14.61 -15.68 -3.63
N GLY A 13 -14.92 -14.48 -4.07
CA GLY A 13 -14.54 -14.00 -5.40
C GLY A 13 -13.09 -13.47 -5.40
N ASP A 14 -12.44 -13.51 -6.55
CA ASP A 14 -11.09 -12.99 -6.81
C ASP A 14 -10.98 -11.46 -6.60
N ILE A 15 -11.18 -11.00 -5.36
CA ILE A 15 -10.95 -9.59 -5.03
C ILE A 15 -9.46 -9.32 -5.21
N THR A 16 -9.12 -8.51 -6.19
CA THR A 16 -7.76 -8.01 -6.36
C THR A 16 -7.51 -6.85 -5.40
N VAL A 17 -6.31 -6.81 -4.86
CA VAL A 17 -5.86 -5.74 -3.98
C VAL A 17 -4.59 -5.13 -4.58
N GLY A 18 -4.49 -3.82 -4.53
CA GLY A 18 -3.27 -3.08 -4.81
C GLY A 18 -2.99 -2.11 -3.68
N PHE A 19 -1.73 -1.82 -3.45
CA PHE A 19 -1.30 -0.82 -2.48
C PHE A 19 -0.32 0.13 -3.14
N GLU A 20 -0.43 1.41 -2.83
CA GLU A 20 0.60 2.41 -3.09
C GLU A 20 1.22 2.72 -1.72
N LEU A 21 2.48 2.38 -1.57
CA LEU A 21 3.25 2.65 -0.36
C LEU A 21 4.22 3.80 -0.65
N GLU A 22 3.94 4.96 -0.08
CA GLU A 22 4.89 6.06 -0.09
C GLU A 22 5.90 5.87 1.03
N CYS A 23 7.18 5.92 0.69
CA CYS A 23 8.26 5.77 1.65
C CYS A 23 9.53 6.49 1.19
N ILE A 24 10.46 6.64 2.12
CA ILE A 24 11.78 7.20 1.88
C ILE A 24 12.77 6.04 1.89
N VAL A 25 13.64 6.01 0.87
CA VAL A 25 14.62 4.95 0.67
C VAL A 25 16.03 5.54 0.51
N PRO A 26 17.09 4.83 0.95
CA PRO A 26 18.45 5.29 0.77
C PRO A 26 18.86 5.30 -0.69
N LYS A 27 19.73 6.23 -1.06
CA LYS A 27 20.47 6.24 -2.34
C LYS A 27 21.57 5.19 -2.33
N ASP A 28 22.00 4.79 -3.52
CA ASP A 28 23.20 3.94 -3.66
C ASP A 28 24.44 4.74 -3.26
N GLU A 29 25.29 4.14 -2.42
CA GLU A 29 26.52 4.79 -1.93
C GLU A 29 27.51 5.11 -3.05
N ASN A 30 27.47 4.38 -4.16
CA ASN A 30 28.40 4.54 -5.29
C ASN A 30 27.78 5.40 -6.41
N ASP A 31 26.46 5.50 -6.48
CA ASP A 31 25.74 6.33 -7.45
C ASP A 31 24.54 7.02 -6.79
N PRO A 32 24.71 8.24 -6.26
CA PRO A 32 23.64 9.00 -5.60
C PRO A 32 22.47 9.37 -6.52
N SER A 33 22.56 9.11 -7.82
CA SER A 33 21.42 9.28 -8.74
C SER A 33 20.51 8.05 -8.79
N GLU A 34 20.93 6.95 -8.16
CA GLU A 34 20.20 5.69 -8.13
C GLU A 34 19.78 5.34 -6.70
N MET A 35 18.70 4.59 -6.59
CA MET A 35 18.24 3.98 -5.33
C MET A 35 19.15 2.80 -4.95
N ASP A 36 19.25 2.49 -3.66
CA ASP A 36 20.00 1.32 -3.19
C ASP A 36 19.64 0.04 -3.98
N GLY A 37 20.66 -0.60 -4.54
CA GLY A 37 20.49 -1.72 -5.46
C GLY A 37 19.81 -2.94 -4.84
N SER A 38 19.89 -3.12 -3.52
CA SER A 38 19.19 -4.22 -2.82
C SER A 38 17.68 -3.96 -2.76
N ILE A 39 17.27 -2.71 -2.62
CA ILE A 39 15.86 -2.29 -2.60
C ILE A 39 15.28 -2.40 -4.01
N ILE A 40 15.96 -1.87 -5.04
CA ILE A 40 15.53 -2.01 -6.45
C ILE A 40 15.38 -3.49 -6.82
N GLY A 41 16.37 -4.31 -6.47
CA GLY A 41 16.35 -5.75 -6.71
C GLY A 41 15.14 -6.43 -6.07
N ALA A 42 14.86 -6.12 -4.82
CA ALA A 42 13.72 -6.68 -4.12
C ALA A 42 12.36 -6.26 -4.69
N ILE A 43 12.22 -4.99 -5.13
CA ILE A 43 11.01 -4.49 -5.80
C ILE A 43 10.79 -5.25 -7.10
N SER A 44 11.85 -5.37 -7.92
CA SER A 44 11.83 -6.08 -9.21
C SER A 44 11.51 -7.57 -9.04
N ASP A 45 12.15 -8.25 -8.10
CA ASP A 45 11.95 -9.69 -7.83
C ASP A 45 10.53 -9.97 -7.31
N ALA A 46 9.95 -9.03 -6.58
CA ALA A 46 8.56 -9.12 -6.15
C ALA A 46 7.55 -8.86 -7.28
N GLY A 47 7.99 -8.30 -8.41
CA GLY A 47 7.15 -7.89 -9.53
C GLY A 47 6.30 -6.66 -9.20
N TYR A 48 6.85 -5.73 -8.41
CA TYR A 48 6.23 -4.47 -8.03
C TYR A 48 6.76 -3.31 -8.87
N GLY A 49 6.01 -2.20 -8.90
CA GLY A 49 6.44 -0.96 -9.54
C GLY A 49 7.05 0.00 -8.52
N VAL A 50 7.87 0.93 -8.99
CA VAL A 50 8.37 2.05 -8.20
C VAL A 50 8.45 3.29 -9.07
N THR A 51 8.10 4.43 -8.49
CA THR A 51 8.20 5.75 -9.11
C THR A 51 8.71 6.77 -8.10
N ASP A 52 9.50 7.73 -8.58
CA ASP A 52 9.86 8.88 -7.78
C ASP A 52 8.61 9.70 -7.46
N ASP A 53 8.47 10.11 -6.21
CA ASP A 53 7.38 10.98 -5.78
C ASP A 53 7.93 12.26 -5.12
N SER A 54 7.86 13.36 -5.84
CA SER A 54 8.35 14.65 -5.38
C SER A 54 7.47 15.30 -4.30
N SER A 55 6.35 14.71 -3.93
CA SER A 55 5.53 15.15 -2.78
C SER A 55 6.05 14.62 -1.45
N ILE A 56 6.91 13.60 -1.50
CA ILE A 56 7.55 13.02 -0.33
C ILE A 56 8.82 13.82 -0.03
N GLU A 57 8.94 14.30 1.18
CA GLU A 57 10.05 15.12 1.65
C GLU A 57 11.01 14.27 2.49
N PRO A 58 12.16 13.77 1.93
CA PRO A 58 13.17 13.04 2.68
C PRO A 58 13.78 13.92 3.78
N ASP A 59 14.15 13.30 4.92
CA ASP A 59 14.82 14.01 6.00
C ASP A 59 16.26 14.42 5.60
N PHE A 60 16.89 13.65 4.67
CA PHE A 60 18.24 13.88 4.14
C PHE A 60 18.23 13.82 2.60
N GLU A 61 17.85 14.92 1.95
CA GLU A 61 17.66 15.01 0.48
C GLU A 61 18.90 14.55 -0.34
N ASP A 62 20.11 14.75 0.18
CA ASP A 62 21.35 14.34 -0.49
C ASP A 62 21.58 12.83 -0.47
N GLU A 63 20.99 12.11 0.49
CA GLU A 63 21.24 10.68 0.75
C GLU A 63 20.01 9.78 0.51
N GLU A 64 18.84 10.36 0.20
CA GLU A 64 17.57 9.65 0.19
C GLU A 64 16.68 10.05 -0.98
N PHE A 65 15.75 9.15 -1.34
CA PHE A 65 14.67 9.38 -2.30
C PHE A 65 13.31 9.21 -1.65
N GLY A 66 12.36 10.10 -1.98
CA GLY A 66 10.94 9.86 -1.79
C GLY A 66 10.39 9.03 -2.95
N VAL A 67 9.78 7.89 -2.66
CA VAL A 67 9.26 6.97 -3.69
C VAL A 67 7.88 6.45 -3.35
N GLU A 68 7.10 6.21 -4.38
CA GLU A 68 5.86 5.43 -4.32
C GLU A 68 6.11 4.04 -4.88
N ILE A 69 5.83 3.01 -4.08
CA ILE A 69 5.96 1.60 -4.47
C ILE A 69 4.56 1.02 -4.72
N ASP A 70 4.32 0.63 -5.97
CA ASP A 70 3.08 -0.01 -6.41
C ASP A 70 3.13 -1.52 -6.13
N ILE A 71 2.41 -1.95 -5.11
CA ILE A 71 2.33 -3.35 -4.67
C ILE A 71 1.02 -3.97 -5.19
N GLY A 72 1.13 -4.89 -6.14
CA GLY A 72 -0.04 -5.50 -6.77
C GLY A 72 -0.60 -4.65 -7.91
N THR A 73 -1.87 -4.89 -8.28
CA THR A 73 -2.49 -4.22 -9.42
C THR A 73 -3.10 -2.89 -9.00
N VAL A 74 -2.45 -1.80 -9.39
CA VAL A 74 -2.98 -0.44 -9.25
C VAL A 74 -3.57 -0.01 -10.60
N ALA A 75 -4.82 0.41 -10.61
CA ALA A 75 -5.52 0.76 -11.85
C ALA A 75 -4.87 1.97 -12.54
N GLY A 76 -4.45 1.77 -13.78
CA GLY A 76 -3.94 2.83 -14.65
C GLY A 76 -2.45 3.12 -14.56
N LYS A 77 -1.72 2.43 -13.70
CA LYS A 77 -0.27 2.56 -13.59
C LYS A 77 0.42 1.28 -14.06
N PHE A 78 1.41 1.43 -14.92
CA PHE A 78 2.46 0.49 -15.34
C PHE A 78 2.09 -0.99 -15.60
N GLY A 79 2.45 -1.51 -16.72
CA GLY A 79 2.69 -2.87 -17.18
C GLY A 79 2.10 -4.04 -16.39
N GLU A 80 2.58 -5.23 -16.66
CA GLU A 80 2.16 -6.47 -15.97
C GLU A 80 2.71 -6.54 -14.54
N GLN A 81 2.08 -5.84 -13.62
CA GLN A 81 2.38 -5.97 -12.19
C GLN A 81 1.82 -7.30 -11.65
N ARG A 82 2.49 -7.85 -10.65
CA ARG A 82 2.02 -9.06 -9.96
C ARG A 82 0.63 -8.85 -9.38
N ARG A 83 -0.35 -9.63 -9.85
CA ARG A 83 -1.69 -9.63 -9.27
C ARG A 83 -1.65 -10.13 -7.82
N ILE A 84 -2.19 -9.34 -6.91
CA ILE A 84 -2.39 -9.70 -5.50
C ILE A 84 -3.89 -9.87 -5.25
N THR A 85 -4.22 -10.87 -4.48
CA THR A 85 -5.61 -11.14 -4.05
C THR A 85 -5.74 -10.92 -2.54
N ALA A 86 -6.97 -10.79 -2.06
CA ALA A 86 -7.27 -10.68 -0.64
C ALA A 86 -7.08 -12.03 0.09
N SER A 87 -5.95 -12.71 -0.15
CA SER A 87 -5.61 -13.99 0.47
C SER A 87 -4.60 -13.83 1.61
N PRO A 88 -4.65 -14.68 2.65
CA PRO A 88 -3.66 -14.65 3.73
C PRO A 88 -2.22 -14.83 3.25
N SER A 89 -2.00 -15.63 2.18
CA SER A 89 -0.68 -15.86 1.60
C SER A 89 -0.12 -14.61 0.92
N ASP A 90 -0.96 -13.88 0.16
CA ASP A 90 -0.54 -12.65 -0.50
C ASP A 90 -0.25 -11.56 0.53
N PHE A 91 -1.10 -11.39 1.53
CA PHE A 91 -0.84 -10.45 2.62
C PHE A 91 0.43 -10.79 3.41
N ALA A 92 0.71 -12.07 3.63
CA ALA A 92 1.97 -12.48 4.27
C ALA A 92 3.20 -12.16 3.40
N ALA A 93 3.10 -12.29 2.08
CA ALA A 93 4.16 -11.92 1.14
C ALA A 93 4.41 -10.40 1.15
N VAL A 94 3.34 -9.60 1.07
CA VAL A 94 3.42 -8.13 1.16
C VAL A 94 4.04 -7.70 2.50
N SER A 95 3.61 -8.30 3.62
CA SER A 95 4.16 -7.98 4.94
C SER A 95 5.66 -8.28 5.04
N LYS A 96 6.11 -9.39 4.44
CA LYS A 96 7.54 -9.72 4.40
C LYS A 96 8.34 -8.73 3.56
N PHE A 97 7.78 -8.31 2.42
CA PHE A 97 8.40 -7.31 1.56
C PHE A 97 8.53 -5.97 2.28
N ILE A 98 7.47 -5.48 2.91
CA ILE A 98 7.50 -4.24 3.70
C ILE A 98 8.54 -4.33 4.83
N ALA A 99 8.57 -5.46 5.56
CA ALA A 99 9.56 -5.68 6.60
C ALA A 99 11.00 -5.68 6.05
N PHE A 100 11.22 -6.22 4.84
CA PHE A 100 12.51 -6.15 4.16
C PHE A 100 12.90 -4.70 3.86
N LEU A 101 12.02 -3.88 3.30
CA LEU A 101 12.29 -2.47 3.04
C LEU A 101 12.76 -1.74 4.29
N PHE A 102 12.00 -1.83 5.38
CA PHE A 102 12.36 -1.16 6.65
C PHE A 102 13.65 -1.71 7.27
N THR A 103 13.96 -2.99 7.09
CA THR A 103 15.22 -3.58 7.57
C THR A 103 16.43 -3.07 6.76
N ASN A 104 16.22 -2.68 5.50
CA ASN A 104 17.26 -2.14 4.61
C ASN A 104 17.24 -0.60 4.53
N GLY A 105 16.76 0.06 5.57
CA GLY A 105 16.90 1.50 5.73
C GLY A 105 15.75 2.34 5.16
N ALA A 106 14.72 1.74 4.54
CA ALA A 106 13.52 2.48 4.20
C ALA A 106 12.78 2.92 5.46
N TYR A 107 12.13 4.08 5.40
CA TYR A 107 11.30 4.58 6.51
C TYR A 107 10.15 5.43 5.96
N VAL A 108 9.25 5.84 6.85
CA VAL A 108 8.15 6.76 6.55
C VAL A 108 8.17 7.93 7.52
N ASN A 109 7.82 9.10 7.03
CA ASN A 109 7.61 10.29 7.84
C ASN A 109 6.23 10.89 7.59
N GLU A 110 5.99 12.11 8.04
CA GLU A 110 4.67 12.77 7.93
C GLU A 110 4.30 13.17 6.49
N SER A 111 5.25 13.16 5.55
CA SER A 111 4.98 13.41 4.12
C SER A 111 4.50 12.16 3.38
N CYS A 112 4.71 10.96 3.94
CA CYS A 112 4.36 9.69 3.32
C CYS A 112 2.89 9.32 3.53
N GLY A 113 2.26 8.78 2.49
CA GLY A 113 0.92 8.22 2.48
C GLY A 113 0.90 6.69 2.30
N PHE A 114 -0.29 6.14 2.44
CA PHE A 114 -0.57 4.74 2.11
C PHE A 114 -1.96 4.64 1.50
N HIS A 115 -2.04 4.13 0.27
CA HIS A 115 -3.29 3.94 -0.43
C HIS A 115 -3.58 2.45 -0.63
N ALA A 116 -4.85 2.06 -0.52
CA ALA A 116 -5.29 0.70 -0.78
C ALA A 116 -6.39 0.69 -1.85
N HIS A 117 -6.17 -0.10 -2.88
CA HIS A 117 -7.08 -0.27 -4.01
C HIS A 117 -7.72 -1.66 -3.96
N PHE A 118 -9.03 -1.71 -4.11
CA PHE A 118 -9.78 -2.96 -4.14
C PHE A 118 -10.47 -3.11 -5.49
N GLY A 119 -10.12 -4.16 -6.23
CA GLY A 119 -10.79 -4.52 -7.46
C GLY A 119 -12.10 -5.24 -7.15
N LEU A 120 -13.21 -4.56 -7.39
CA LEU A 120 -14.55 -5.03 -6.98
C LEU A 120 -15.12 -6.14 -7.88
N GLY A 121 -14.39 -6.57 -8.92
CA GLY A 121 -14.81 -7.66 -9.80
C GLY A 121 -16.24 -7.47 -10.31
N ASP A 122 -17.10 -8.45 -10.04
CA ASP A 122 -18.49 -8.46 -10.46
C ASP A 122 -19.47 -7.73 -9.51
N LEU A 123 -18.98 -7.03 -8.49
CA LEU A 123 -19.80 -6.22 -7.58
C LEU A 123 -20.38 -4.98 -8.28
N ARG A 124 -21.11 -5.21 -9.41
CA ARG A 124 -21.65 -4.12 -10.25
C ARG A 124 -23.10 -3.77 -9.95
N SER A 125 -23.77 -4.50 -9.05
CA SER A 125 -25.14 -4.17 -8.68
C SER A 125 -25.17 -2.97 -7.72
N ALA A 126 -26.23 -2.16 -7.82
CA ALA A 126 -26.44 -1.03 -6.91
C ALA A 126 -26.50 -1.48 -5.43
N ASP A 127 -27.04 -2.66 -5.17
CA ASP A 127 -27.13 -3.22 -3.83
C ASP A 127 -25.75 -3.64 -3.29
N SER A 128 -24.91 -4.26 -4.13
CA SER A 128 -23.54 -4.62 -3.76
C SER A 128 -22.71 -3.38 -3.47
N MET A 129 -22.82 -2.35 -4.30
CA MET A 129 -22.12 -1.08 -4.10
C MET A 129 -22.57 -0.37 -2.83
N ARG A 130 -23.89 -0.37 -2.55
CA ARG A 130 -24.42 0.18 -1.31
C ARG A 130 -23.90 -0.57 -0.08
N ASN A 131 -23.89 -1.90 -0.12
CA ASN A 131 -23.42 -2.72 0.99
C ASN A 131 -21.91 -2.53 1.23
N LEU A 132 -21.12 -2.43 0.16
CA LEU A 132 -19.71 -2.09 0.25
C LEU A 132 -19.51 -0.71 0.89
N TRP A 133 -20.27 0.30 0.45
CA TRP A 133 -20.19 1.65 1.01
C TRP A 133 -20.47 1.65 2.52
N PHE A 134 -21.51 0.92 2.97
CA PHE A 134 -21.80 0.76 4.38
C PHE A 134 -20.68 0.05 5.13
N ALA A 135 -20.12 -1.03 4.56
CA ALA A 135 -18.99 -1.74 5.17
C ALA A 135 -17.78 -0.82 5.34
N CYS A 136 -17.41 -0.07 4.30
CA CYS A 136 -16.32 0.92 4.36
C CYS A 136 -16.59 2.01 5.40
N TYR A 137 -17.81 2.49 5.50
CA TYR A 137 -18.19 3.50 6.49
C TYR A 137 -17.98 3.01 7.93
N PHE A 138 -18.44 1.78 8.25
CA PHE A 138 -18.26 1.19 9.58
C PHE A 138 -16.79 0.87 9.88
N VAL A 139 -16.05 0.36 8.88
CA VAL A 139 -14.61 0.06 9.04
C VAL A 139 -13.83 1.36 9.23
N LYS A 140 -14.16 2.42 8.48
CA LYS A 140 -13.56 3.73 8.64
C LYS A 140 -13.68 4.24 10.06
N GLU A 141 -14.88 4.23 10.65
CA GLU A 141 -15.10 4.67 12.03
C GLU A 141 -14.25 3.86 13.03
N GLY A 142 -14.22 2.52 12.86
CA GLY A 142 -13.41 1.64 13.71
C GLY A 142 -11.91 1.87 13.57
N LEU A 143 -11.40 2.07 12.35
CA LEU A 143 -10.00 2.32 12.07
C LEU A 143 -9.58 3.73 12.52
N PHE A 144 -10.35 4.75 12.18
CA PHE A 144 -10.04 6.13 12.58
C PHE A 144 -10.01 6.28 14.10
N ASN A 145 -10.96 5.68 14.82
CA ASN A 145 -10.93 5.72 16.29
C ASN A 145 -9.72 4.98 16.89
N ARG A 146 -9.16 3.98 16.18
CA ARG A 146 -8.01 3.21 16.66
C ARG A 146 -6.67 3.86 16.33
N TYR A 147 -6.59 4.60 15.22
CA TYR A 147 -5.37 5.21 14.70
C TYR A 147 -5.35 6.74 14.76
N SER A 148 -6.46 7.39 15.17
CA SER A 148 -6.55 8.86 15.29
C SER A 148 -5.55 9.48 16.29
N HIS A 149 -4.97 8.66 17.16
CA HIS A 149 -3.88 9.10 18.04
C HIS A 149 -2.58 9.41 17.29
N TYR A 150 -2.40 8.90 16.07
CA TYR A 150 -1.24 9.20 15.23
C TYR A 150 -1.41 10.48 14.37
N THR A 151 -2.65 10.95 14.17
CA THR A 151 -2.95 12.12 13.33
C THR A 151 -3.17 13.41 14.11
N SER A 152 -3.17 13.36 15.45
CA SER A 152 -3.46 14.52 16.30
C SER A 152 -2.32 15.54 16.43
N GLY A 153 -1.21 15.37 15.69
CA GLY A 153 -0.08 16.30 15.68
C GLY A 153 -0.15 17.46 14.67
N ARG A 154 -1.05 17.41 13.71
CA ARG A 154 -1.22 18.51 12.73
C ARG A 154 -2.17 19.57 13.28
N GLY A 155 -1.63 20.46 14.11
CA GLY A 155 -2.30 21.71 14.43
C GLY A 155 -2.32 22.57 13.17
N HIS A 156 -3.50 22.75 12.59
CA HIS A 156 -3.70 23.85 11.65
C HIS A 156 -3.56 25.16 12.43
N THR A 157 -2.44 25.86 12.23
CA THR A 157 -2.29 27.28 12.58
C THR A 157 -2.84 28.11 11.44
#